data_1b5a20caef500446f364a1d276b9acab
#
_entry.id   1b5a20caef500446f364a1d276b9acab
#
_cell.length_a   1.000
_cell.length_b   1.000
_cell.length_c   1.000
_cell.angle_alpha   90.00
_cell.angle_beta   90.00
_cell.angle_gamma   90.00
#
_symmetry.space_group_name_H-M   'P 1'
#
loop_
_entity.id
_entity.type
_entity.pdbx_description
1 polymer ?
#
loop_
_entity_poly.entity_id
_entity_poly.type
_entity_poly.pdbx_seq_one_letter_code
_entity_poly.pdbx_strand_id
1 'polypeptide(L)'
;MILDHVGIAVRSIEEAVRRWETVFGYRRVTDLVVNTRQRVKVTFLEKAGSLPVKLVEPSDPSSPLQAFVQRGGGLHHLCFRCPSVEAELVRLRELGLRVLAPPQPGEAFEDEKIAFVYAGDGLNVELIDTGRRAARLG
;
A
#
# COMPACT_ATOMS: atom_id res chain seq x y z
N MET A 1 17.04 2.62 -0.09
CA MET A 1 15.57 2.52 0.12
C MET A 1 15.02 3.85 0.59
N ILE A 2 13.93 4.31 0.00
CA ILE A 2 13.25 5.54 0.43
C ILE A 2 11.77 5.25 0.67
N LEU A 3 11.15 6.00 1.59
CA LEU A 3 9.71 5.89 1.81
C LEU A 3 8.97 6.40 0.57
N ASP A 4 8.09 5.55 0.03
CA ASP A 4 7.28 5.90 -1.13
C ASP A 4 5.90 6.39 -0.71
N HIS A 5 5.26 5.69 0.21
CA HIS A 5 3.93 6.06 0.70
C HIS A 5 3.60 5.37 2.03
N VAL A 6 2.50 5.82 2.61
CA VAL A 6 1.89 5.24 3.81
C VAL A 6 0.58 4.57 3.42
N GLY A 7 0.38 3.33 3.85
CA GLY A 7 -0.85 2.59 3.60
C GLY A 7 -1.81 2.69 4.78
N ILE A 8 -3.02 3.17 4.53
CA ILE A 8 -4.08 3.33 5.53
C ILE A 8 -5.25 2.43 5.15
N ALA A 9 -5.62 1.52 6.05
CA ALA A 9 -6.76 0.65 5.85
C ALA A 9 -8.03 1.34 6.32
N VAL A 10 -9.07 1.34 5.48
CA VAL A 10 -10.32 2.06 5.71
C VAL A 10 -11.52 1.16 5.41
N ARG A 11 -12.66 1.46 6.03
CA ARG A 11 -13.91 0.75 5.75
C ARG A 11 -14.52 1.19 4.42
N SER A 12 -14.33 2.45 4.05
CA SER A 12 -14.88 3.03 2.84
C SER A 12 -13.88 4.02 2.25
N ILE A 13 -13.37 3.69 1.06
CA ILE A 13 -12.47 4.59 0.33
C ILE A 13 -13.18 5.90 0.01
N GLU A 14 -14.45 5.85 -0.40
CA GLU A 14 -15.18 7.07 -0.77
C GLU A 14 -15.29 8.05 0.39
N GLU A 15 -15.60 7.56 1.58
CA GLU A 15 -15.65 8.41 2.78
C GLU A 15 -14.27 8.89 3.18
N ALA A 16 -13.26 8.03 3.11
CA ALA A 16 -11.89 8.39 3.47
C ALA A 16 -11.33 9.44 2.51
N VAL A 17 -11.56 9.31 1.20
CA VAL A 17 -11.13 10.31 0.21
C VAL A 17 -11.71 11.68 0.57
N ARG A 18 -13.02 11.77 0.84
CA ARG A 18 -13.64 13.03 1.22
C ARG A 18 -13.00 13.64 2.47
N ARG A 19 -12.73 12.82 3.47
CA ARG A 19 -12.09 13.27 4.71
C ARG A 19 -10.67 13.76 4.47
N TRP A 20 -9.87 13.02 3.73
CA TRP A 20 -8.49 13.39 3.47
C TRP A 20 -8.38 14.64 2.60
N GLU A 21 -9.30 14.81 1.64
CA GLU A 21 -9.36 16.03 0.83
C GLU A 21 -9.78 17.24 1.67
N THR A 22 -10.84 17.11 2.44
CA THR A 22 -11.43 18.21 3.19
C THR A 22 -10.58 18.62 4.40
N VAL A 23 -10.10 17.63 5.17
CA VAL A 23 -9.41 17.88 6.44
C VAL A 23 -7.92 18.10 6.23
N PHE A 24 -7.29 17.26 5.41
CA PHE A 24 -5.82 17.25 5.29
C PHE A 24 -5.30 17.84 3.99
N GLY A 25 -6.18 18.26 3.07
CA GLY A 25 -5.78 18.93 1.83
C GLY A 25 -5.11 18.02 0.80
N TYR A 26 -5.31 16.72 0.88
CA TYR A 26 -4.83 15.77 -0.13
C TYR A 26 -5.72 15.80 -1.36
N ARG A 27 -5.22 15.28 -2.47
CA ARG A 27 -5.95 15.15 -3.72
C ARG A 27 -5.84 13.70 -4.20
N ARG A 28 -6.97 13.12 -4.61
CA ARG A 28 -6.97 11.81 -5.25
C ARG A 28 -6.26 11.88 -6.59
N VAL A 29 -5.31 10.98 -6.84
CA VAL A 29 -4.49 10.97 -8.06
C VAL A 29 -4.61 9.70 -8.88
N THR A 30 -5.28 8.67 -8.37
CA THR A 30 -5.61 7.47 -9.14
C THR A 30 -7.08 7.13 -9.00
N ASP A 31 -7.63 6.41 -9.97
CA ASP A 31 -8.92 5.75 -9.80
C ASP A 31 -8.75 4.51 -8.93
N LEU A 32 -9.86 3.84 -8.58
CA LEU A 32 -9.82 2.59 -7.85
C LEU A 32 -9.14 1.50 -8.66
N VAL A 33 -8.26 0.74 -8.00
CA VAL A 33 -7.66 -0.46 -8.57
C VAL A 33 -7.94 -1.62 -7.61
N VAL A 34 -8.37 -2.76 -8.15
CA VAL A 34 -8.55 -3.98 -7.36
C VAL A 34 -7.29 -4.81 -7.46
N ASN A 35 -6.67 -5.06 -6.31
CA ASN A 35 -5.57 -6.02 -6.18
C ASN A 35 -6.18 -7.38 -5.89
N THR A 36 -6.33 -8.20 -6.92
CA THR A 36 -7.05 -9.47 -6.82
C THR A 36 -6.35 -10.48 -5.93
N ARG A 37 -5.02 -10.48 -5.93
CA ARG A 37 -4.22 -11.38 -5.08
C ARG A 37 -4.37 -11.08 -3.59
N GLN A 38 -4.48 -9.80 -3.24
CA GLN A 38 -4.61 -9.35 -1.86
C GLN A 38 -6.06 -9.12 -1.46
N ARG A 39 -6.99 -9.16 -2.42
CA ARG A 39 -8.43 -8.94 -2.23
C ARG A 39 -8.73 -7.60 -1.58
N VAL A 40 -8.12 -6.56 -2.13
CA VAL A 40 -8.30 -5.18 -1.67
C VAL A 40 -8.55 -4.25 -2.85
N LYS A 41 -9.24 -3.14 -2.57
CA LYS A 41 -9.35 -1.99 -3.46
C LYS A 41 -8.42 -0.92 -2.94
N VAL A 42 -7.74 -0.21 -3.84
CA VAL A 42 -6.79 0.84 -3.44
C VAL A 42 -6.97 2.09 -4.29
N THR A 43 -6.60 3.23 -3.71
CA THR A 43 -6.44 4.49 -4.42
C THR A 43 -5.32 5.29 -3.77
N PHE A 44 -4.67 6.13 -4.55
CA PHE A 44 -3.58 6.99 -4.07
C PHE A 44 -4.03 8.43 -3.94
N LEU A 45 -3.55 9.09 -2.89
CA LEU A 45 -3.74 10.51 -2.63
C LEU A 45 -2.38 11.18 -2.54
N GLU A 46 -2.28 12.41 -3.04
CA GLU A 46 -1.05 13.20 -2.99
C GLU A 46 -1.31 14.60 -2.46
N LYS A 47 -0.27 15.15 -1.84
CA LYS A 47 -0.24 16.53 -1.38
C LYS A 47 1.19 17.04 -1.52
N ALA A 48 1.37 18.22 -2.11
CA ALA A 48 2.69 18.80 -2.31
C ALA A 48 3.44 18.92 -0.96
N GLY A 49 4.69 18.48 -0.95
CA GLY A 49 5.53 18.51 0.25
C GLY A 49 5.26 17.43 1.28
N SER A 50 4.36 16.48 0.97
CA SER A 50 3.99 15.40 1.88
C SER A 50 4.16 14.04 1.22
N LEU A 51 4.26 12.98 2.04
CA LEU A 51 4.25 11.61 1.52
C LEU A 51 2.89 11.28 0.91
N PRO A 52 2.86 10.57 -0.22
CA PRO A 52 1.61 10.01 -0.72
C PRO A 52 0.95 9.08 0.30
N VAL A 53 -0.37 8.99 0.22
CA VAL A 53 -1.17 8.08 1.05
C VAL A 53 -1.88 7.10 0.13
N LYS A 54 -1.78 5.82 0.44
CA LYS A 54 -2.53 4.76 -0.23
C LYS A 54 -3.66 4.34 0.68
N LEU A 55 -4.89 4.55 0.25
CA LEU A 55 -6.07 4.05 0.97
C LEU A 55 -6.39 2.64 0.49
N VAL A 56 -6.64 1.75 1.43
CA VAL A 56 -6.87 0.32 1.16
C VAL A 56 -8.16 -0.10 1.83
N GLU A 57 -9.06 -0.71 1.04
CA GLU A 57 -10.35 -1.20 1.51
C GLU A 57 -10.49 -2.67 1.13
N PRO A 58 -11.05 -3.55 2.00
CA PRO A 58 -11.34 -4.94 1.60
C PRO A 58 -12.25 -4.97 0.37
N SER A 59 -11.90 -5.79 -0.64
CA SER A 59 -12.71 -5.87 -1.86
C SER A 59 -13.89 -6.84 -1.74
N ASP A 60 -13.82 -7.76 -0.77
CA ASP A 60 -14.87 -8.74 -0.53
C ASP A 60 -14.78 -9.28 0.91
N PRO A 61 -15.81 -10.03 1.40
CA PRO A 61 -15.82 -10.54 2.77
C PRO A 61 -14.68 -11.50 3.12
N SER A 62 -14.03 -12.12 2.13
CA SER A 62 -12.93 -13.06 2.37
C SER A 62 -11.57 -12.37 2.44
N SER A 63 -11.52 -11.04 2.27
CA SER A 63 -10.27 -10.30 2.33
C SER A 63 -9.58 -10.45 3.70
N PRO A 64 -8.27 -10.71 3.73
CA PRO A 64 -7.53 -10.77 5.00
C PRO A 64 -7.52 -9.43 5.74
N LEU A 65 -7.88 -8.33 5.06
CA LEU A 65 -7.95 -7.00 5.66
C LEU A 65 -9.23 -6.78 6.48
N GLN A 66 -10.24 -7.65 6.36
CA GLN A 66 -11.53 -7.47 7.03
C GLN A 66 -11.39 -7.32 8.55
N ALA A 67 -10.65 -8.22 9.20
CA ALA A 67 -10.46 -8.17 10.64
C ALA A 67 -9.81 -6.85 11.09
N PHE A 68 -8.85 -6.36 10.32
CA PHE A 68 -8.16 -5.12 10.62
C PHE A 68 -9.10 -3.91 10.57
N VAL A 69 -9.92 -3.79 9.52
CA VAL A 69 -10.87 -2.66 9.43
C VAL A 69 -12.02 -2.78 10.42
N GLN A 70 -12.43 -4.00 10.79
CA GLN A 70 -13.45 -4.21 11.82
C GLN A 70 -12.96 -3.74 13.19
N ARG A 71 -11.67 -3.81 13.46
CA ARG A 71 -11.06 -3.29 14.69
C ARG A 71 -10.77 -1.78 14.64
N GLY A 72 -11.17 -1.09 13.57
CA GLY A 72 -11.03 0.35 13.44
C GLY A 72 -10.18 0.81 12.27
N GLY A 73 -9.42 -0.08 11.64
CA GLY A 73 -8.53 0.28 10.53
C GLY A 73 -7.36 1.15 10.98
N GLY A 74 -6.93 2.05 10.12
CA GLY A 74 -5.82 2.96 10.38
C GLY A 74 -4.53 2.56 9.69
N LEU A 75 -3.39 2.93 10.25
CA LEU A 75 -2.07 2.63 9.66
C LEU A 75 -1.90 1.12 9.46
N HIS A 76 -1.71 0.72 8.21
CA HIS A 76 -1.60 -0.67 7.83
C HIS A 76 -0.18 -1.06 7.44
N HIS A 77 0.49 -0.25 6.64
CA HIS A 77 1.87 -0.52 6.22
C HIS A 77 2.59 0.76 5.82
N LEU A 78 3.91 0.67 5.81
CA LEU A 78 4.78 1.62 5.11
C LEU A 78 5.26 0.96 3.83
N CYS A 79 5.44 1.74 2.77
CA CYS A 79 6.03 1.23 1.54
C CYS A 79 7.37 1.90 1.29
N PHE A 80 8.40 1.07 1.04
CA PHE A 80 9.72 1.56 0.63
C PHE A 80 9.94 1.22 -0.83
N ARG A 81 10.52 2.18 -1.56
CA ARG A 81 10.98 1.97 -2.93
C ARG A 81 12.48 1.70 -2.93
N CYS A 82 12.89 0.67 -3.63
CA CYS A 82 14.27 0.22 -3.74
C CYS A 82 14.63 -0.01 -5.21
N PRO A 83 15.93 -0.14 -5.54
CA PRO A 83 16.34 -0.42 -6.93
C PRO A 83 15.89 -1.79 -7.46
N SER A 84 15.79 -2.80 -6.60
CA SER A 84 15.35 -4.17 -6.95
C SER A 84 14.69 -4.83 -5.78
N VAL A 85 13.44 -5.24 -5.94
CA VAL A 85 12.69 -5.95 -4.90
C VAL A 85 13.38 -7.26 -4.55
N GLU A 86 13.80 -8.05 -5.55
CA GLU A 86 14.47 -9.32 -5.30
C GLU A 86 15.77 -9.17 -4.51
N ALA A 87 16.62 -8.23 -4.92
CA ALA A 87 17.89 -7.99 -4.24
C ALA A 87 17.69 -7.51 -2.81
N GLU A 88 16.72 -6.64 -2.60
CA GLU A 88 16.41 -6.12 -1.27
C GLU A 88 15.87 -7.22 -0.35
N LEU A 89 15.05 -8.13 -0.87
CA LEU A 89 14.56 -9.27 -0.10
C LEU A 89 15.70 -10.18 0.36
N VAL A 90 16.70 -10.44 -0.50
CA VAL A 90 17.87 -11.24 -0.10
C VAL A 90 18.55 -10.58 1.10
N ARG A 91 18.79 -9.28 1.02
CA ARG A 91 19.45 -8.53 2.10
C ARG A 91 18.63 -8.57 3.40
N LEU A 92 17.32 -8.36 3.30
CA LEU A 92 16.45 -8.33 4.48
C LEU A 92 16.33 -9.70 5.13
N ARG A 93 16.27 -10.78 4.33
CA ARG A 93 16.29 -12.14 4.86
C ARG A 93 17.59 -12.44 5.61
N GLU A 94 18.72 -12.02 5.08
CA GLU A 94 20.02 -12.18 5.73
C GLU A 94 20.07 -11.42 7.07
N LEU A 95 19.33 -10.32 7.18
CA LEU A 95 19.17 -9.57 8.43
C LEU A 95 18.12 -10.15 9.37
N GLY A 96 17.46 -11.26 8.99
CA GLY A 96 16.51 -11.98 9.83
C GLY A 96 15.06 -11.53 9.71
N LEU A 97 14.72 -10.66 8.75
CA LEU A 97 13.33 -10.25 8.56
C LEU A 97 12.52 -11.37 7.91
N ARG A 98 11.28 -11.54 8.40
CA ARG A 98 10.35 -12.53 7.84
C ARG A 98 9.66 -11.97 6.59
N VAL A 99 9.68 -12.75 5.51
CA VAL A 99 8.94 -12.42 4.29
C VAL A 99 7.49 -12.85 4.48
N LEU A 100 6.57 -11.89 4.35
CA LEU A 100 5.12 -12.13 4.46
C LEU A 100 4.53 -12.51 3.11
N ALA A 101 5.01 -11.88 2.03
CA ALA A 101 4.61 -12.21 0.68
C ALA A 101 5.82 -12.05 -0.24
N PRO A 102 6.19 -13.11 -1.01
CA PRO A 102 7.30 -13.02 -1.96
C PRO A 102 6.97 -12.11 -3.14
N PRO A 103 7.96 -11.78 -4.00
CA PRO A 103 7.70 -10.92 -5.15
C PRO A 103 6.56 -11.46 -6.02
N GLN A 104 5.62 -10.59 -6.33
CA GLN A 104 4.46 -10.88 -7.16
C GLN A 104 4.01 -9.60 -7.87
N PRO A 105 3.28 -9.72 -9.01
CA PRO A 105 2.77 -8.53 -9.68
C PRO A 105 1.84 -7.73 -8.77
N GLY A 106 2.03 -6.41 -8.74
CA GLY A 106 1.19 -5.47 -8.01
C GLY A 106 0.31 -4.70 -8.97
N GLU A 107 -0.98 -4.99 -8.98
CA GLU A 107 -1.92 -4.40 -9.94
C GLU A 107 -2.00 -2.88 -9.81
N ALA A 108 -1.85 -2.35 -8.59
CA ALA A 108 -1.82 -0.91 -8.34
C ALA A 108 -0.55 -0.23 -8.90
N PHE A 109 0.44 -1.00 -9.31
CA PHE A 109 1.72 -0.52 -9.83
C PHE A 109 1.97 -1.01 -11.26
N GLU A 110 0.90 -1.17 -12.05
CA GLU A 110 0.96 -1.65 -13.43
C GLU A 110 1.65 -3.02 -13.56
N ASP A 111 1.37 -3.93 -12.61
CA ASP A 111 1.91 -5.28 -12.51
C ASP A 111 3.44 -5.35 -12.27
N GLU A 112 4.07 -4.25 -11.91
CA GLU A 112 5.44 -4.30 -11.41
C GLU A 112 5.48 -5.04 -10.07
N LYS A 113 6.63 -5.64 -9.75
CA LYS A 113 6.73 -6.52 -8.59
C LYS A 113 6.60 -5.78 -7.26
N ILE A 114 5.87 -6.40 -6.36
CA ILE A 114 5.77 -5.98 -4.97
C ILE A 114 6.09 -7.16 -4.06
N ALA A 115 6.52 -6.87 -2.84
CA ALA A 115 6.72 -7.87 -1.80
C ALA A 115 6.38 -7.27 -0.45
N PHE A 116 6.17 -8.12 0.55
CA PHE A 116 5.88 -7.69 1.92
C PHE A 116 6.79 -8.41 2.90
N VAL A 117 7.31 -7.66 3.86
CA VAL A 117 8.11 -8.19 4.96
C VAL A 117 7.56 -7.70 6.29
N TYR A 118 7.83 -8.42 7.36
CA TYR A 118 7.51 -8.00 8.71
C TYR A 118 8.73 -7.29 9.30
N ALA A 119 8.56 -6.01 9.66
CA ALA A 119 9.65 -5.19 10.19
C ALA A 119 9.77 -5.23 11.72
N GLY A 120 8.88 -5.96 12.40
CA GLY A 120 8.80 -5.94 13.86
C GLY A 120 7.77 -4.92 14.35
N ASP A 121 7.47 -4.96 15.65
CA ASP A 121 6.56 -4.01 16.31
C ASP A 121 5.19 -3.88 15.66
N GLY A 122 4.69 -4.98 15.06
CA GLY A 122 3.42 -4.99 14.37
C GLY A 122 3.43 -4.30 13.00
N LEU A 123 4.60 -3.90 12.49
CA LEU A 123 4.70 -3.12 11.26
C LEU A 123 4.97 -4.02 10.05
N ASN A 124 4.03 -4.00 9.10
CA ASN A 124 4.24 -4.59 7.78
C ASN A 124 4.87 -3.54 6.86
N VAL A 125 5.81 -3.98 6.04
CA VAL A 125 6.49 -3.13 5.07
C VAL A 125 6.30 -3.71 3.67
N GLU A 126 5.77 -2.87 2.77
CA GLU A 126 5.68 -3.17 1.35
C GLU A 126 6.98 -2.72 0.66
N LEU A 127 7.48 -3.51 -0.28
CA LEU A 127 8.64 -3.16 -1.10
C LEU A 127 8.19 -3.06 -2.55
N ILE A 128 8.63 -1.99 -3.22
CA ILE A 128 8.42 -1.77 -4.66
C ILE A 128 9.73 -1.28 -5.28
N ASP A 129 9.85 -1.45 -6.62
CA ASP A 129 11.00 -0.91 -7.35
C ASP A 129 10.55 -0.07 -8.55
N THR A 130 9.39 0.57 -8.43
CA THR A 130 8.78 1.38 -9.47
C THR A 130 8.13 2.63 -8.90
N GLY A 131 8.06 3.68 -9.71
CA GLY A 131 7.23 4.87 -9.41
C GLY A 131 5.89 4.85 -10.13
N ARG A 132 5.58 3.77 -10.87
CA ARG A 132 4.34 3.69 -11.64
C ARG A 132 3.12 3.50 -10.74
N ARG A 133 2.02 4.11 -11.15
CA ARG A 133 0.71 3.97 -10.50
C ARG A 133 -0.32 3.63 -11.58
N ALA A 134 -1.05 2.55 -11.39
CA ALA A 134 -2.15 2.18 -12.29
C ALA A 134 -3.30 3.18 -12.16
N ALA A 135 -4.08 3.34 -13.24
CA ALA A 135 -5.28 4.17 -13.27
C ALA A 135 -5.07 5.63 -12.85
N ARG A 136 -3.92 6.19 -13.18
CA ARG A 136 -3.60 7.57 -12.82
C ARG A 136 -4.55 8.55 -13.52
N LEU A 137 -5.10 9.48 -12.73
CA LEU A 137 -5.99 10.53 -13.23
C LEU A 137 -5.16 11.60 -13.93
N GLY A 138 -5.65 12.05 -15.09
CA GLY A 138 -4.95 13.01 -15.96
C GLY A 138 -4.88 14.44 -15.46
#